data_f7264e91fd5d66bab1bf6ad877079f9e
#
_entry.id   f7264e91fd5d66bab1bf6ad877079f9e
#
_cell.length_a   1.000
_cell.length_b   1.000
_cell.length_c   1.000
_cell.angle_alpha   90.00
_cell.angle_beta   90.00
_cell.angle_gamma   90.00
#
_symmetry.space_group_name_H-M   'P 1'
#
loop_
_entity.id
_entity.type
_entity.pdbx_description
1 polymer ?
#
loop_
_entity_poly.entity_id
_entity_poly.type
_entity_poly.pdbx_seq_one_letter_code
_entity_poly.pdbx_strand_id
1 'polypeptide(L)'
;MSDNWVVQNLENALETWNSKLAEIWTLITTSPQNFKGGGIWQVIVNINGAVQAIGLALLVLFFVVGMVKTCGSFTEVKKPEHALKLFIRFALAKGAITYGMELLLAVFDIVQGVISTIMSSAGFGTPQKTVLPPEMITTIESCGFFESIPLWAVTLIGRLFITVMSFILIMTVYGRFFKMYMYTALAPIPLSTFAGEPSQNVGKSFIKSFCAVCLEGAVIVLACIIFSVFASSPPVVDTGAAAVTQVWAYIGELIFNMLVLVGSVKMSDRIVREMMGL
;
A
#
# COMPACT_ATOMS: atom_id res chain seq x y z
N MET A 1 0.87 13.12 -32.79
CA MET A 1 -0.42 12.50 -32.43
C MET A 1 -1.02 12.02 -33.74
N SER A 2 -1.34 10.75 -33.86
CA SER A 2 -2.04 10.22 -35.02
C SER A 2 -3.46 10.80 -35.08
N ASP A 3 -3.93 11.15 -36.31
CA ASP A 3 -5.32 11.60 -36.49
C ASP A 3 -6.33 10.43 -36.42
N ASN A 4 -5.83 9.20 -36.26
CA ASN A 4 -6.65 8.00 -36.17
C ASN A 4 -7.29 7.86 -34.79
N TRP A 5 -8.59 7.93 -34.71
CA TRP A 5 -9.41 7.83 -33.50
C TRP A 5 -9.22 6.49 -32.72
N VAL A 6 -8.86 5.41 -33.40
CA VAL A 6 -8.56 4.11 -32.79
C VAL A 6 -7.25 4.18 -32.01
N VAL A 7 -6.22 4.77 -32.63
CA VAL A 7 -4.91 5.02 -32.00
C VAL A 7 -5.07 5.94 -30.79
N GLN A 8 -5.79 7.04 -30.95
CA GLN A 8 -6.06 7.97 -29.85
C GLN A 8 -6.76 7.33 -28.66
N ASN A 9 -7.68 6.40 -28.88
CA ASN A 9 -8.33 5.67 -27.78
C ASN A 9 -7.35 4.85 -26.96
N LEU A 10 -6.41 4.17 -27.60
CA LEU A 10 -5.37 3.37 -26.92
C LEU A 10 -4.34 4.26 -26.24
N GLU A 11 -3.85 5.30 -26.91
CA GLU A 11 -2.91 6.27 -26.34
C GLU A 11 -3.48 6.93 -25.08
N ASN A 12 -4.73 7.39 -25.11
CA ASN A 12 -5.41 7.97 -23.95
C ASN A 12 -5.58 6.98 -22.79
N ALA A 13 -5.82 5.70 -23.09
CA ALA A 13 -5.89 4.66 -22.06
C ALA A 13 -4.53 4.42 -21.41
N LEU A 14 -3.48 4.31 -22.23
CA LEU A 14 -2.10 4.14 -21.75
C LEU A 14 -1.60 5.38 -20.99
N GLU A 15 -1.96 6.58 -21.41
CA GLU A 15 -1.65 7.80 -20.68
C GLU A 15 -2.31 7.80 -19.29
N THR A 16 -3.58 7.39 -19.20
CA THR A 16 -4.29 7.22 -17.91
C THR A 16 -3.55 6.22 -17.02
N TRP A 17 -3.15 5.08 -17.57
CA TRP A 17 -2.38 4.06 -16.85
C TRP A 17 -1.03 4.61 -16.36
N ASN A 18 -0.25 5.22 -17.24
CA ASN A 18 1.05 5.78 -16.91
C ASN A 18 0.96 6.90 -15.86
N SER A 19 -0.07 7.74 -15.96
CA SER A 19 -0.36 8.78 -14.98
C SER A 19 -0.64 8.19 -13.60
N LYS A 20 -1.41 7.10 -13.52
CA LYS A 20 -1.69 6.43 -12.25
C LYS A 20 -0.47 5.71 -11.67
N LEU A 21 0.37 5.11 -12.50
CA LEU A 21 1.65 4.57 -12.06
C LEU A 21 2.56 5.66 -11.48
N ALA A 22 2.68 6.81 -12.16
CA ALA A 22 3.46 7.94 -11.65
C ALA A 22 2.90 8.48 -10.33
N GLU A 23 1.57 8.56 -10.18
CA GLU A 23 0.91 8.95 -8.94
C GLU A 23 1.25 7.97 -7.80
N ILE A 24 1.29 6.65 -8.08
CA ILE A 24 1.67 5.64 -7.10
C ILE A 24 3.09 5.85 -6.59
N TRP A 25 4.06 6.10 -7.47
CA TRP A 25 5.44 6.38 -7.09
C TRP A 25 5.53 7.56 -6.12
N THR A 26 4.80 8.64 -6.43
CA THR A 26 4.72 9.82 -5.56
C THR A 26 4.08 9.49 -4.22
N LEU A 27 2.96 8.75 -4.22
CA LEU A 27 2.24 8.41 -3.01
C LEU A 27 3.02 7.48 -2.08
N ILE A 28 3.75 6.50 -2.62
CA ILE A 28 4.52 5.57 -1.80
C ILE A 28 5.62 6.29 -1.02
N THR A 29 6.20 7.34 -1.59
CA THR A 29 7.22 8.18 -0.94
C THR A 29 6.64 9.32 -0.10
N THR A 30 5.33 9.59 -0.19
CA THR A 30 4.67 10.64 0.58
C THR A 30 4.46 10.20 2.03
N SER A 31 4.82 11.05 3.00
CA SER A 31 4.52 10.80 4.41
C SER A 31 3.02 10.89 4.69
N PRO A 32 2.48 10.15 5.69
CA PRO A 32 1.08 10.28 6.10
C PRO A 32 0.69 11.70 6.49
N GLN A 33 1.65 12.45 7.05
CA GLN A 33 1.47 13.85 7.45
C GLN A 33 1.16 14.76 6.27
N ASN A 34 1.75 14.51 5.09
CA ASN A 34 1.67 15.37 3.90
C ASN A 34 0.62 14.89 2.89
N PHE A 35 0.03 13.73 3.09
CA PHE A 35 -0.96 13.18 2.17
C PHE A 35 -2.17 14.12 2.06
N LYS A 36 -2.54 14.45 0.81
CA LYS A 36 -3.64 15.37 0.49
C LYS A 36 -3.56 16.71 1.24
N GLY A 37 -2.34 17.26 1.39
CA GLY A 37 -2.12 18.56 2.02
C GLY A 37 -2.23 18.58 3.54
N GLY A 38 -2.20 17.42 4.20
CA GLY A 38 -2.09 17.31 5.67
C GLY A 38 -3.39 17.53 6.46
N GLY A 39 -4.48 17.94 5.81
CA GLY A 39 -5.76 18.19 6.52
C GLY A 39 -6.31 16.94 7.23
N ILE A 40 -6.19 15.78 6.59
CA ILE A 40 -6.61 14.51 7.19
C ILE A 40 -5.75 14.19 8.42
N TRP A 41 -4.44 14.41 8.33
CA TRP A 41 -3.51 14.16 9.43
C TRP A 41 -3.87 14.93 10.68
N GLN A 42 -4.23 16.23 10.56
CA GLN A 42 -4.64 17.04 11.70
C GLN A 42 -5.88 16.47 12.42
N VAL A 43 -6.84 15.94 11.66
CA VAL A 43 -8.01 15.24 12.23
C VAL A 43 -7.58 14.00 13.01
N ILE A 44 -6.66 13.20 12.45
CA ILE A 44 -6.13 12.00 13.11
C ILE A 44 -5.39 12.34 14.41
N VAL A 45 -4.58 13.40 14.42
CA VAL A 45 -3.88 13.90 15.62
C VAL A 45 -4.89 14.26 16.71
N ASN A 46 -5.94 14.99 16.37
CA ASN A 46 -6.98 15.39 17.31
C ASN A 46 -7.75 14.17 17.89
N ILE A 47 -8.09 13.19 17.04
CA ILE A 47 -8.74 11.97 17.49
C ILE A 47 -7.82 11.16 18.40
N ASN A 48 -6.55 10.99 18.02
CA ASN A 48 -5.56 10.28 18.84
C ASN A 48 -5.43 10.93 20.22
N GLY A 49 -5.34 12.25 20.29
CA GLY A 49 -5.29 13.01 21.55
C GLY A 49 -6.51 12.74 22.44
N ALA A 50 -7.71 12.71 21.86
CA ALA A 50 -8.92 12.38 22.62
C ALA A 50 -8.92 10.91 23.10
N VAL A 51 -8.48 9.97 22.27
CA VAL A 51 -8.39 8.54 22.58
C VAL A 51 -7.28 8.26 23.59
N GLN A 52 -6.25 9.11 23.68
CA GLN A 52 -5.16 8.97 24.65
C GLN A 52 -5.64 8.99 26.09
N ALA A 53 -6.63 9.81 26.43
CA ALA A 53 -7.23 9.81 27.77
C ALA A 53 -7.89 8.46 28.11
N ILE A 54 -8.57 7.87 27.13
CA ILE A 54 -9.17 6.51 27.25
C ILE A 54 -8.07 5.46 27.40
N GLY A 55 -7.01 5.54 26.61
CA GLY A 55 -5.85 4.66 26.68
C GLY A 55 -5.18 4.67 28.04
N LEU A 56 -5.03 5.86 28.65
CA LEU A 56 -4.48 6.00 30.01
C LEU A 56 -5.40 5.40 31.09
N ALA A 57 -6.72 5.51 30.95
CA ALA A 57 -7.65 4.85 31.86
C ALA A 57 -7.57 3.33 31.73
N LEU A 58 -7.52 2.80 30.49
CA LEU A 58 -7.33 1.38 30.22
C LEU A 58 -5.97 0.86 30.71
N LEU A 59 -4.92 1.68 30.65
CA LEU A 59 -3.60 1.34 31.20
C LEU A 59 -3.69 0.94 32.66
N VAL A 60 -4.40 1.75 33.48
CA VAL A 60 -4.60 1.46 34.90
C VAL A 60 -5.35 0.15 35.07
N LEU A 61 -6.42 -0.06 34.30
CA LEU A 61 -7.22 -1.28 34.36
C LEU A 61 -6.39 -2.51 34.01
N PHE A 62 -5.65 -2.50 32.90
CA PHE A 62 -4.80 -3.62 32.50
C PHE A 62 -3.64 -3.86 33.47
N PHE A 63 -3.11 -2.80 34.08
CA PHE A 63 -2.10 -2.92 35.12
C PHE A 63 -2.64 -3.64 36.34
N VAL A 64 -3.82 -3.25 36.86
CA VAL A 64 -4.47 -3.90 37.99
C VAL A 64 -4.78 -5.38 37.70
N VAL A 65 -5.38 -5.65 36.52
CA VAL A 65 -5.66 -7.04 36.10
C VAL A 65 -4.38 -7.86 35.98
N GLY A 66 -3.33 -7.25 35.41
CA GLY A 66 -2.01 -7.88 35.30
C GLY A 66 -1.41 -8.20 36.68
N MET A 67 -1.49 -7.25 37.62
CA MET A 67 -1.02 -7.42 38.98
C MET A 67 -1.74 -8.58 39.71
N VAL A 68 -3.09 -8.60 39.61
CA VAL A 68 -3.89 -9.66 40.25
C VAL A 68 -3.59 -11.04 39.67
N LYS A 69 -3.38 -11.16 38.37
CA LYS A 69 -3.08 -12.46 37.73
C LYS A 69 -1.65 -12.93 37.92
N THR A 70 -0.69 -12.02 38.00
CA THR A 70 0.73 -12.34 38.12
C THR A 70 1.11 -12.61 39.58
N CYS A 71 0.49 -11.90 40.51
CA CYS A 71 0.70 -12.05 41.94
C CYS A 71 -0.46 -12.88 42.53
N GLY A 72 -0.44 -14.19 42.37
CA GLY A 72 -1.47 -15.11 42.85
C GLY A 72 -1.66 -15.10 44.38
N SER A 73 -0.74 -14.46 45.14
CA SER A 73 -0.90 -14.09 46.53
C SER A 73 -0.24 -12.73 46.81
N PHE A 74 -0.85 -11.95 47.70
CA PHE A 74 -0.29 -10.67 48.18
C PHE A 74 1.13 -10.78 48.76
N THR A 75 1.57 -11.99 49.09
CA THR A 75 2.90 -12.27 49.60
C THR A 75 4.01 -12.13 48.55
N GLU A 76 3.69 -12.34 47.28
CA GLU A 76 4.66 -12.18 46.18
C GLU A 76 4.87 -10.71 45.78
N VAL A 77 3.87 -9.85 45.97
CA VAL A 77 4.01 -8.39 45.75
C VAL A 77 4.99 -7.75 46.72
N LYS A 78 5.21 -8.36 47.89
CA LYS A 78 6.16 -7.88 48.89
C LYS A 78 7.64 -8.05 48.50
N LYS A 79 7.96 -8.83 47.47
CA LYS A 79 9.31 -8.93 46.94
C LYS A 79 9.64 -7.67 46.12
N PRO A 80 10.65 -6.87 46.50
CA PRO A 80 10.95 -5.60 45.86
C PRO A 80 11.25 -5.74 44.36
N GLU A 81 11.77 -6.87 43.94
CA GLU A 81 12.10 -7.17 42.54
C GLU A 81 10.83 -7.25 41.65
N HIS A 82 9.76 -7.89 42.14
CA HIS A 82 8.50 -7.99 41.42
C HIS A 82 7.77 -6.64 41.34
N ALA A 83 7.80 -5.88 42.46
CA ALA A 83 7.22 -4.52 42.45
C ALA A 83 7.94 -3.60 41.47
N LEU A 84 9.27 -3.65 41.41
CA LEU A 84 10.08 -2.86 40.47
C LEU A 84 9.78 -3.25 39.03
N LYS A 85 9.67 -4.55 38.70
CA LYS A 85 9.34 -5.04 37.37
C LYS A 85 7.95 -4.55 36.89
N LEU A 86 6.96 -4.60 37.78
CA LEU A 86 5.62 -4.10 37.51
C LEU A 86 5.61 -2.57 37.26
N PHE A 87 6.35 -1.82 38.09
CA PHE A 87 6.45 -0.38 37.94
C PHE A 87 7.14 0.03 36.63
N ILE A 88 8.24 -0.63 36.27
CA ILE A 88 8.93 -0.40 34.99
C ILE A 88 7.97 -0.69 33.80
N ARG A 89 7.22 -1.80 33.86
CA ARG A 89 6.24 -2.14 32.84
C ARG A 89 5.15 -1.05 32.70
N PHE A 90 4.63 -0.58 33.83
CA PHE A 90 3.65 0.52 33.86
C PHE A 90 4.20 1.81 33.24
N ALA A 91 5.43 2.19 33.65
CA ALA A 91 6.08 3.38 33.13
C ALA A 91 6.36 3.31 31.63
N LEU A 92 6.82 2.14 31.13
CA LEU A 92 7.04 1.91 29.70
C LEU A 92 5.72 1.94 28.91
N ALA A 93 4.66 1.32 29.42
CA ALA A 93 3.36 1.34 28.77
C ALA A 93 2.75 2.75 28.75
N LYS A 94 2.91 3.53 29.83
CA LYS A 94 2.52 4.95 29.87
C LYS A 94 3.31 5.75 28.83
N GLY A 95 4.62 5.55 28.75
CA GLY A 95 5.48 6.20 27.74
C GLY A 95 5.05 5.83 26.32
N ALA A 96 4.73 4.56 26.06
CA ALA A 96 4.24 4.10 24.76
C ALA A 96 2.90 4.74 24.35
N ILE A 97 2.00 5.03 25.30
CA ILE A 97 0.76 5.76 25.01
C ILE A 97 1.04 7.24 24.77
N THR A 98 1.86 7.86 25.61
CA THR A 98 2.14 9.31 25.55
C THR A 98 2.88 9.68 24.27
N TYR A 99 3.89 8.88 23.90
CA TYR A 99 4.73 9.08 22.70
C TYR A 99 4.36 8.12 21.55
N GLY A 100 3.15 7.55 21.58
CA GLY A 100 2.72 6.55 20.61
C GLY A 100 2.68 7.08 19.19
N MET A 101 2.29 8.33 18.99
CA MET A 101 2.26 8.98 17.67
C MET A 101 3.68 9.09 17.09
N GLU A 102 4.63 9.58 17.88
CA GLU A 102 6.03 9.74 17.47
C GLU A 102 6.68 8.37 17.18
N LEU A 103 6.37 7.35 17.99
CA LEU A 103 6.84 5.99 17.76
C LEU A 103 6.32 5.41 16.44
N LEU A 104 5.03 5.62 16.13
CA LEU A 104 4.45 5.15 14.88
C LEU A 104 5.03 5.88 13.66
N LEU A 105 5.28 7.20 13.78
CA LEU A 105 5.96 7.97 12.74
C LEU A 105 7.40 7.49 12.54
N ALA A 106 8.14 7.22 13.61
CA ALA A 106 9.50 6.69 13.50
C ALA A 106 9.54 5.33 12.77
N VAL A 107 8.56 4.45 13.02
CA VAL A 107 8.42 3.19 12.26
C VAL A 107 8.17 3.47 10.78
N PHE A 108 7.31 4.44 10.47
CA PHE A 108 7.07 4.84 9.09
C PHE A 108 8.36 5.36 8.42
N ASP A 109 9.11 6.23 9.08
CA ASP A 109 10.35 6.82 8.55
C ASP A 109 11.42 5.75 8.28
N ILE A 110 11.55 4.74 9.16
CA ILE A 110 12.43 3.59 8.93
C ILE A 110 12.02 2.84 7.66
N VAL A 111 10.74 2.59 7.48
CA VAL A 111 10.24 1.90 6.28
C VAL A 111 10.42 2.75 5.02
N GLN A 112 10.29 4.07 5.11
CA GLN A 112 10.61 4.97 3.99
C GLN A 112 12.09 4.88 3.59
N GLY A 113 12.98 4.72 4.56
CA GLY A 113 14.40 4.42 4.31
C GLY A 113 14.58 3.11 3.53
N VAL A 114 13.83 2.06 3.86
CA VAL A 114 13.84 0.79 3.11
C VAL A 114 13.33 1.00 1.68
N ILE A 115 12.21 1.70 1.51
CA ILE A 115 11.64 2.01 0.18
C ILE A 115 12.65 2.78 -0.69
N SER A 116 13.27 3.83 -0.14
CA SER A 116 14.26 4.63 -0.88
C SER A 116 15.49 3.81 -1.27
N THR A 117 15.93 2.89 -0.40
CA THR A 117 17.02 1.96 -0.70
C THR A 117 16.66 1.00 -1.84
N ILE A 118 15.46 0.43 -1.83
CA ILE A 118 14.99 -0.44 -2.91
C ILE A 118 14.95 0.33 -4.24
N MET A 119 14.37 1.53 -4.23
CA MET A 119 14.28 2.36 -5.43
C MET A 119 15.63 2.74 -6.01
N SER A 120 16.59 3.12 -5.15
CA SER A 120 17.95 3.49 -5.58
C SER A 120 18.75 2.29 -6.08
N SER A 121 18.64 1.14 -5.43
CA SER A 121 19.38 -0.08 -5.78
C SER A 121 18.93 -0.68 -7.11
N ALA A 122 17.67 -0.54 -7.45
CA ALA A 122 17.12 -1.08 -8.69
C ALA A 122 17.36 -0.19 -9.93
N GLY A 123 17.85 1.04 -9.76
CA GLY A 123 18.01 2.00 -10.87
C GLY A 123 16.69 2.48 -11.49
N PHE A 124 15.55 2.10 -10.90
CA PHE A 124 14.20 2.44 -11.37
C PHE A 124 13.64 3.65 -10.61
N GLY A 125 14.30 4.81 -10.75
CA GLY A 125 13.84 6.06 -10.11
C GLY A 125 12.51 6.59 -10.66
N THR A 126 12.08 6.12 -11.83
CA THR A 126 10.82 6.49 -12.48
C THR A 126 10.16 5.26 -13.10
N PRO A 127 8.81 5.15 -13.03
CA PRO A 127 8.10 4.07 -13.69
C PRO A 127 8.31 4.14 -15.20
N GLN A 128 8.64 3.02 -15.82
CA GLN A 128 8.71 2.96 -17.28
C GLN A 128 7.31 3.18 -17.87
N LYS A 129 7.23 4.07 -18.86
CA LYS A 129 5.98 4.35 -19.54
C LYS A 129 5.66 3.22 -20.52
N THR A 130 4.45 2.70 -20.43
CA THR A 130 3.90 1.82 -21.45
C THR A 130 3.46 2.69 -22.63
N VAL A 131 4.04 2.47 -23.78
CA VAL A 131 3.73 3.20 -25.03
C VAL A 131 3.25 2.23 -26.10
N LEU A 132 2.40 2.72 -27.00
CA LEU A 132 1.95 1.91 -28.13
C LEU A 132 3.11 1.71 -29.11
N PRO A 133 3.44 0.47 -29.50
CA PRO A 133 4.50 0.21 -30.47
C PRO A 133 4.22 0.87 -31.81
N PRO A 134 5.25 1.45 -32.48
CA PRO A 134 5.05 2.07 -33.81
C PRO A 134 4.45 1.12 -34.86
N GLU A 135 4.78 -0.17 -34.77
CA GLU A 135 4.26 -1.21 -35.64
C GLU A 135 2.74 -1.38 -35.51
N MET A 136 2.21 -1.25 -34.29
CA MET A 136 0.77 -1.30 -34.03
C MET A 136 0.08 -0.05 -34.56
N ILE A 137 0.71 1.11 -34.48
CA ILE A 137 0.18 2.36 -35.04
C ILE A 137 0.05 2.22 -36.56
N THR A 138 1.12 1.76 -37.24
CA THR A 138 1.11 1.56 -38.69
C THR A 138 0.09 0.52 -39.12
N THR A 139 -0.08 -0.56 -38.36
CA THR A 139 -1.10 -1.58 -38.63
C THR A 139 -2.52 -1.00 -38.56
N ILE A 140 -2.80 -0.19 -37.53
CA ILE A 140 -4.11 0.44 -37.37
C ILE A 140 -4.36 1.49 -38.44
N GLU A 141 -3.37 2.30 -38.83
CA GLU A 141 -3.47 3.35 -39.83
C GLU A 141 -3.60 2.80 -41.26
N SER A 142 -3.07 1.60 -41.51
CA SER A 142 -3.22 0.92 -42.81
C SER A 142 -4.61 0.32 -43.06
N CYS A 143 -5.47 0.25 -42.04
CA CYS A 143 -6.80 -0.31 -42.14
C CYS A 143 -7.77 0.63 -42.87
N GLY A 144 -8.60 0.07 -43.74
CA GLY A 144 -9.69 0.81 -44.41
C GLY A 144 -10.80 1.22 -43.43
N PHE A 145 -11.65 2.13 -43.85
CA PHE A 145 -12.74 2.68 -43.02
C PHE A 145 -13.65 1.60 -42.44
N PHE A 146 -14.04 0.60 -43.24
CA PHE A 146 -14.90 -0.50 -42.77
C PHE A 146 -14.22 -1.44 -41.80
N GLU A 147 -12.90 -1.63 -41.92
CA GLU A 147 -12.07 -2.44 -40.98
C GLU A 147 -11.83 -1.68 -39.68
N SER A 148 -11.89 -0.37 -39.67
CA SER A 148 -11.72 0.48 -38.48
C SER A 148 -12.90 0.40 -37.51
N ILE A 149 -14.11 0.01 -37.95
CA ILE A 149 -15.29 -0.10 -37.07
C ILE A 149 -15.12 -1.21 -36.01
N PRO A 150 -14.80 -2.48 -36.36
CA PRO A 150 -14.55 -3.51 -35.38
C PRO A 150 -13.29 -3.19 -34.51
N LEU A 151 -12.25 -2.59 -35.08
CA LEU A 151 -11.07 -2.14 -34.35
C LEU A 151 -11.44 -1.13 -33.26
N TRP A 152 -12.30 -0.17 -33.57
CA TRP A 152 -12.78 0.80 -32.60
C TRP A 152 -13.53 0.13 -31.44
N ALA A 153 -14.42 -0.81 -31.71
CA ALA A 153 -15.14 -1.51 -30.67
C ALA A 153 -14.18 -2.26 -29.72
N VAL A 154 -13.17 -2.92 -30.29
CA VAL A 154 -12.13 -3.64 -29.53
C VAL A 154 -11.32 -2.67 -28.67
N THR A 155 -10.87 -1.54 -29.23
CA THR A 155 -10.09 -0.56 -28.49
C THR A 155 -10.90 0.18 -27.43
N LEU A 156 -12.20 0.38 -27.63
CA LEU A 156 -13.09 0.94 -26.62
C LEU A 156 -13.22 0.03 -25.40
N ILE A 157 -13.39 -1.28 -25.64
CA ILE A 157 -13.41 -2.29 -24.57
C ILE A 157 -12.05 -2.31 -23.86
N GLY A 158 -10.95 -2.36 -24.59
CA GLY A 158 -9.59 -2.31 -24.05
C GLY A 158 -9.36 -1.07 -23.17
N ARG A 159 -9.75 0.11 -23.65
CA ARG A 159 -9.69 1.36 -22.88
C ARG A 159 -10.46 1.28 -21.57
N LEU A 160 -11.67 0.70 -21.58
CA LEU A 160 -12.48 0.54 -20.38
C LEU A 160 -11.75 -0.34 -19.35
N PHE A 161 -11.20 -1.50 -19.76
CA PHE A 161 -10.46 -2.39 -18.88
C PHE A 161 -9.20 -1.72 -18.32
N ILE A 162 -8.39 -1.07 -19.15
CA ILE A 162 -7.18 -0.37 -18.74
C ILE A 162 -7.52 0.72 -17.71
N THR A 163 -8.57 1.49 -17.94
CA THR A 163 -9.02 2.54 -17.02
C THR A 163 -9.46 1.96 -15.68
N VAL A 164 -10.26 0.88 -15.68
CA VAL A 164 -10.70 0.19 -14.46
C VAL A 164 -9.50 -0.36 -13.68
N MET A 165 -8.54 -1.00 -14.35
CA MET A 165 -7.32 -1.49 -13.71
C MET A 165 -6.50 -0.38 -13.06
N SER A 166 -6.38 0.77 -13.74
CA SER A 166 -5.70 1.96 -13.21
C SER A 166 -6.35 2.46 -11.92
N PHE A 167 -7.69 2.50 -11.86
CA PHE A 167 -8.40 2.89 -10.65
C PHE A 167 -8.25 1.86 -9.52
N ILE A 168 -8.32 0.57 -9.81
CA ILE A 168 -8.12 -0.48 -8.79
C ILE A 168 -6.73 -0.36 -8.18
N LEU A 169 -5.72 -0.14 -9.01
CA LEU A 169 -4.34 0.00 -8.59
C LEU A 169 -4.16 1.18 -7.63
N ILE A 170 -4.61 2.37 -8.01
CA ILE A 170 -4.49 3.58 -7.18
C ILE A 170 -5.31 3.49 -5.89
N MET A 171 -6.53 2.88 -5.94
CA MET A 171 -7.35 2.66 -4.75
C MET A 171 -6.64 1.77 -3.71
N THR A 172 -5.86 0.79 -4.14
CA THR A 172 -5.10 -0.06 -3.21
C THR A 172 -4.07 0.77 -2.44
N VAL A 173 -3.37 1.67 -3.11
CA VAL A 173 -2.39 2.57 -2.49
C VAL A 173 -3.06 3.57 -1.54
N TYR A 174 -4.19 4.16 -1.93
CA TYR A 174 -4.98 5.01 -1.02
C TYR A 174 -5.46 4.24 0.21
N GLY A 175 -5.92 2.99 0.04
CA GLY A 175 -6.35 2.12 1.13
C GLY A 175 -5.29 1.94 2.20
N ARG A 176 -4.00 1.88 1.82
CA ARG A 176 -2.88 1.83 2.78
C ARG A 176 -2.84 3.07 3.68
N PHE A 177 -3.02 4.30 3.14
CA PHE A 177 -3.06 5.52 3.94
C PHE A 177 -4.21 5.51 4.93
N PHE A 178 -5.41 5.09 4.50
CA PHE A 178 -6.56 4.97 5.39
C PHE A 178 -6.30 3.97 6.52
N LYS A 179 -5.70 2.81 6.22
CA LYS A 179 -5.28 1.84 7.25
C LYS A 179 -4.32 2.49 8.25
N MET A 180 -3.26 3.18 7.78
CA MET A 180 -2.31 3.87 8.66
C MET A 180 -2.99 4.89 9.56
N TYR A 181 -3.91 5.69 9.02
CA TYR A 181 -4.66 6.67 9.81
C TYR A 181 -5.53 6.03 10.88
N MET A 182 -6.25 4.96 10.55
CA MET A 182 -7.06 4.23 11.55
C MET A 182 -6.19 3.62 12.65
N TYR A 183 -5.07 3.01 12.31
CA TYR A 183 -4.13 2.49 13.30
C TYR A 183 -3.59 3.60 14.18
N THR A 184 -3.18 4.72 13.61
CA THR A 184 -2.62 5.85 14.34
C THR A 184 -3.65 6.51 15.26
N ALA A 185 -4.89 6.72 14.79
CA ALA A 185 -5.96 7.30 15.60
C ALA A 185 -6.30 6.47 16.84
N LEU A 186 -6.34 5.13 16.69
CA LEU A 186 -6.75 4.21 17.76
C LEU A 186 -5.57 3.63 18.56
N ALA A 187 -4.33 4.00 18.24
CA ALA A 187 -3.13 3.45 18.84
C ALA A 187 -3.10 3.44 20.39
N PRO A 188 -3.60 4.46 21.12
CA PRO A 188 -3.55 4.47 22.56
C PRO A 188 -4.27 3.28 23.23
N ILE A 189 -5.31 2.73 22.56
CA ILE A 189 -6.08 1.60 23.12
C ILE A 189 -5.24 0.31 23.16
N PRO A 190 -4.72 -0.22 22.03
CA PRO A 190 -3.89 -1.42 22.05
C PRO A 190 -2.55 -1.20 22.77
N LEU A 191 -1.98 0.00 22.76
CA LEU A 191 -0.75 0.29 23.49
C LEU A 191 -0.93 0.21 25.00
N SER A 192 -2.13 0.50 25.54
CA SER A 192 -2.44 0.37 26.96
C SER A 192 -2.30 -1.08 27.48
N THR A 193 -2.48 -2.07 26.60
CA THR A 193 -2.40 -3.49 26.95
C THR A 193 -1.01 -3.97 27.35
N PHE A 194 0.04 -3.17 27.07
CA PHE A 194 1.39 -3.47 27.52
C PHE A 194 1.55 -3.42 29.05
N ALA A 195 0.66 -2.75 29.76
CA ALA A 195 0.69 -2.67 31.21
C ALA A 195 0.44 -4.03 31.89
N GLY A 196 -0.39 -4.88 31.28
CA GLY A 196 -0.73 -6.20 31.81
C GLY A 196 0.01 -7.33 31.11
N GLU A 197 0.58 -8.28 31.86
CA GLU A 197 1.25 -9.46 31.27
C GLU A 197 0.30 -10.29 30.40
N PRO A 198 -0.95 -10.58 30.82
CA PRO A 198 -1.88 -11.39 30.05
C PRO A 198 -2.36 -10.70 28.75
N SER A 199 -2.37 -9.36 28.73
CA SER A 199 -2.90 -8.56 27.62
C SER A 199 -1.84 -8.08 26.63
N GLN A 200 -0.55 -8.15 26.96
CA GLN A 200 0.55 -7.60 26.14
C GLN A 200 0.59 -8.10 24.70
N ASN A 201 0.05 -9.30 24.43
CA ASN A 201 0.02 -9.85 23.07
C ASN A 201 -0.82 -9.01 22.10
N VAL A 202 -1.87 -8.33 22.61
CA VAL A 202 -2.69 -7.41 21.80
C VAL A 202 -1.84 -6.23 21.33
N GLY A 203 -1.09 -5.61 22.25
CA GLY A 203 -0.19 -4.50 21.91
C GLY A 203 0.92 -4.94 20.93
N LYS A 204 1.51 -6.13 21.13
CA LYS A 204 2.51 -6.68 20.20
C LYS A 204 1.93 -6.92 18.81
N SER A 205 0.74 -7.53 18.72
CA SER A 205 0.06 -7.75 17.44
C SER A 205 -0.30 -6.44 16.75
N PHE A 206 -0.70 -5.42 17.52
CA PHE A 206 -0.95 -4.08 17.01
C PHE A 206 0.30 -3.47 16.34
N ILE A 207 1.45 -3.49 17.04
CA ILE A 207 2.71 -2.96 16.48
C ILE A 207 3.10 -3.74 15.22
N LYS A 208 3.02 -5.07 15.24
CA LYS A 208 3.28 -5.91 14.06
C LYS A 208 2.36 -5.53 12.89
N SER A 209 1.06 -5.36 13.15
CA SER A 209 0.08 -4.98 12.12
C SER A 209 0.36 -3.59 11.55
N PHE A 210 0.76 -2.63 12.39
CA PHE A 210 1.16 -1.30 11.91
C PHE A 210 2.42 -1.35 11.04
N CYS A 211 3.45 -2.07 11.50
CA CYS A 211 4.66 -2.31 10.70
C CYS A 211 4.33 -2.99 9.36
N ALA A 212 3.40 -3.95 9.36
CA ALA A 212 2.93 -4.59 8.14
C ALA A 212 2.33 -3.56 7.15
N VAL A 213 1.42 -2.70 7.61
CA VAL A 213 0.82 -1.66 6.77
C VAL A 213 1.87 -0.67 6.24
N CYS A 214 2.88 -0.33 7.03
CA CYS A 214 3.99 0.50 6.55
C CYS A 214 4.80 -0.21 5.46
N LEU A 215 5.18 -1.49 5.68
CA LEU A 215 5.95 -2.32 4.74
C LEU A 215 5.19 -2.67 3.46
N GLU A 216 3.86 -2.61 3.47
CA GLU A 216 3.02 -2.79 2.26
C GLU A 216 3.52 -1.90 1.11
N GLY A 217 3.98 -0.66 1.42
CA GLY A 217 4.58 0.24 0.44
C GLY A 217 5.84 -0.31 -0.22
N ALA A 218 6.71 -0.96 0.54
CA ALA A 218 7.94 -1.57 -0.01
C ALA A 218 7.60 -2.74 -0.96
N VAL A 219 6.60 -3.56 -0.62
CA VAL A 219 6.15 -4.67 -1.48
C VAL A 219 5.49 -4.14 -2.75
N ILE A 220 4.72 -3.04 -2.68
CA ILE A 220 4.15 -2.40 -3.87
C ILE A 220 5.26 -1.88 -4.80
N VAL A 221 6.30 -1.24 -4.27
CA VAL A 221 7.46 -0.80 -5.07
C VAL A 221 8.15 -1.99 -5.73
N LEU A 222 8.40 -3.06 -4.99
CA LEU A 222 8.99 -4.28 -5.54
C LEU A 222 8.12 -4.88 -6.66
N ALA A 223 6.81 -4.95 -6.47
CA ALA A 223 5.88 -5.41 -7.50
C ALA A 223 5.96 -4.55 -8.77
N CYS A 224 6.02 -3.22 -8.63
CA CYS A 224 6.18 -2.31 -9.76
C CYS A 224 7.53 -2.48 -10.47
N ILE A 225 8.63 -2.70 -9.73
CA ILE A 225 9.96 -2.95 -10.30
C ILE A 225 9.99 -4.28 -11.06
N ILE A 226 9.50 -5.36 -10.44
CA ILE A 226 9.43 -6.68 -11.08
C ILE A 226 8.57 -6.60 -12.35
N PHE A 227 7.43 -5.92 -12.26
CA PHE A 227 6.55 -5.72 -13.40
C PHE A 227 7.24 -4.94 -14.54
N SER A 228 8.02 -3.91 -14.25
CA SER A 228 8.72 -3.13 -15.28
C SER A 228 9.71 -3.98 -16.07
N VAL A 229 10.37 -4.94 -15.41
CA VAL A 229 11.26 -5.92 -16.07
C VAL A 229 10.44 -6.96 -16.85
N PHE A 230 9.37 -7.47 -16.24
CA PHE A 230 8.49 -8.46 -16.88
C PHE A 230 7.83 -7.91 -18.15
N ALA A 231 7.33 -6.66 -18.11
CA ALA A 231 6.64 -6.00 -19.21
C ALA A 231 7.59 -5.32 -20.23
N SER A 232 8.91 -5.44 -20.06
CA SER A 232 9.89 -4.84 -20.97
C SER A 232 9.94 -5.53 -22.34
N SER A 233 9.49 -6.77 -22.44
CA SER A 233 9.36 -7.49 -23.71
C SER A 233 8.03 -7.10 -24.37
N PRO A 234 8.05 -6.51 -25.59
CA PRO A 234 6.81 -6.20 -26.28
C PRO A 234 6.02 -7.47 -26.57
N PRO A 235 4.67 -7.38 -26.56
CA PRO A 235 3.82 -8.50 -26.96
C PRO A 235 4.20 -9.07 -28.32
N VAL A 236 4.30 -10.38 -28.42
CA VAL A 236 4.58 -11.06 -29.71
C VAL A 236 3.27 -11.04 -30.51
N VAL A 237 3.23 -10.23 -31.56
CA VAL A 237 2.09 -10.13 -32.46
C VAL A 237 2.39 -10.93 -33.73
N ASP A 238 1.46 -11.80 -34.14
CA ASP A 238 1.55 -12.51 -35.41
C ASP A 238 1.27 -11.53 -36.57
N THR A 239 2.33 -11.10 -37.24
CA THR A 239 2.27 -10.15 -38.36
C THR A 239 1.54 -10.68 -39.60
N GLY A 240 1.26 -11.98 -39.68
CA GLY A 240 0.50 -12.61 -40.75
C GLY A 240 -1.02 -12.62 -40.56
N ALA A 241 -1.49 -12.26 -39.35
CA ALA A 241 -2.91 -12.23 -39.04
C ALA A 241 -3.60 -10.93 -39.52
N ALA A 242 -4.94 -10.95 -39.65
CA ALA A 242 -5.71 -9.75 -39.95
C ALA A 242 -5.50 -8.67 -38.86
N ALA A 243 -5.49 -7.41 -39.26
CA ALA A 243 -5.21 -6.27 -38.38
C ALA A 243 -6.07 -6.26 -37.10
N VAL A 244 -7.36 -6.60 -37.21
CA VAL A 244 -8.29 -6.72 -36.06
C VAL A 244 -7.80 -7.77 -35.07
N THR A 245 -7.30 -8.91 -35.55
CA THR A 245 -6.77 -10.01 -34.73
C THR A 245 -5.48 -9.61 -34.04
N GLN A 246 -4.59 -8.91 -34.75
CA GLN A 246 -3.34 -8.40 -34.20
C GLN A 246 -3.60 -7.42 -33.04
N VAL A 247 -4.50 -6.45 -33.26
CA VAL A 247 -4.87 -5.45 -32.25
C VAL A 247 -5.55 -6.10 -31.04
N TRP A 248 -6.43 -7.08 -31.29
CA TRP A 248 -7.08 -7.83 -30.21
C TRP A 248 -6.08 -8.61 -29.36
N ALA A 249 -5.15 -9.33 -30.01
CA ALA A 249 -4.11 -10.06 -29.31
C ALA A 249 -3.20 -9.14 -28.48
N TYR A 250 -2.79 -8.00 -29.05
CA TYR A 250 -2.00 -6.99 -28.36
C TYR A 250 -2.73 -6.43 -27.12
N ILE A 251 -4.00 -6.03 -27.26
CA ILE A 251 -4.80 -5.51 -26.13
C ILE A 251 -4.98 -6.60 -25.07
N GLY A 252 -5.22 -7.85 -25.47
CA GLY A 252 -5.37 -8.98 -24.56
C GLY A 252 -4.13 -9.20 -23.71
N GLU A 253 -2.95 -9.18 -24.31
CA GLU A 253 -1.68 -9.35 -23.60
C GLU A 253 -1.35 -8.14 -22.72
N LEU A 254 -1.63 -6.93 -23.20
CA LEU A 254 -1.48 -5.71 -22.42
C LEU A 254 -2.36 -5.74 -21.16
N ILE A 255 -3.65 -6.12 -21.30
CA ILE A 255 -4.56 -6.26 -20.17
C ILE A 255 -4.08 -7.35 -19.21
N PHE A 256 -3.61 -8.49 -19.74
CA PHE A 256 -3.05 -9.57 -18.93
C PHE A 256 -1.87 -9.08 -18.08
N ASN A 257 -0.92 -8.38 -18.68
CA ASN A 257 0.22 -7.80 -17.97
C ASN A 257 -0.23 -6.83 -16.88
N MET A 258 -1.20 -5.95 -17.18
CA MET A 258 -1.77 -5.04 -16.19
C MET A 258 -2.49 -5.77 -15.04
N LEU A 259 -3.20 -6.86 -15.33
CA LEU A 259 -3.82 -7.73 -14.32
C LEU A 259 -2.79 -8.36 -13.39
N VAL A 260 -1.65 -8.80 -13.93
CA VAL A 260 -0.54 -9.34 -13.12
C VAL A 260 -0.02 -8.29 -12.14
N LEU A 261 0.19 -7.04 -12.58
CA LEU A 261 0.60 -5.96 -11.67
C LEU A 261 -0.46 -5.65 -10.62
N VAL A 262 -1.71 -5.46 -11.04
CA VAL A 262 -2.82 -5.16 -10.13
C VAL A 262 -3.00 -6.27 -9.10
N GLY A 263 -2.92 -7.53 -9.52
CA GLY A 263 -2.97 -8.70 -8.66
C GLY A 263 -1.84 -8.72 -7.65
N SER A 264 -0.60 -8.46 -8.09
CA SER A 264 0.59 -8.41 -7.23
C SER A 264 0.49 -7.29 -6.19
N VAL A 265 0.03 -6.10 -6.60
CA VAL A 265 -0.18 -4.97 -5.69
C VAL A 265 -1.31 -5.24 -4.69
N LYS A 266 -2.39 -5.91 -5.11
CA LYS A 266 -3.46 -6.33 -4.18
C LYS A 266 -3.03 -7.38 -3.17
N MET A 267 -2.09 -8.26 -3.54
CA MET A 267 -1.55 -9.28 -2.64
C MET A 267 -0.54 -8.71 -1.63
N SER A 268 -0.08 -7.46 -1.78
CA SER A 268 0.96 -6.87 -0.92
C SER A 268 0.60 -6.91 0.57
N ASP A 269 -0.63 -6.59 0.95
CA ASP A 269 -1.12 -6.68 2.33
C ASP A 269 -0.98 -8.11 2.90
N ARG A 270 -1.40 -9.11 2.12
CA ARG A 270 -1.31 -10.51 2.52
C ARG A 270 0.14 -10.96 2.68
N ILE A 271 1.00 -10.65 1.70
CA ILE A 271 2.42 -11.02 1.72
C ILE A 271 3.09 -10.47 2.98
N VAL A 272 2.87 -9.19 3.29
CA VAL A 272 3.49 -8.59 4.47
C VAL A 272 2.94 -9.17 5.76
N ARG A 273 1.64 -9.45 5.86
CA ARG A 273 1.05 -10.11 7.04
C ARG A 273 1.64 -11.49 7.27
N GLU A 274 1.78 -12.30 6.24
CA GLU A 274 2.42 -13.60 6.31
C GLU A 274 3.89 -13.49 6.75
N MET A 275 4.64 -12.51 6.23
CA MET A 275 6.02 -12.24 6.65
C MET A 275 6.13 -11.82 8.13
N MET A 276 5.14 -11.10 8.66
CA MET A 276 5.11 -10.64 10.05
C MET A 276 4.53 -11.67 11.03
N GLY A 277 4.08 -12.82 10.55
CA GLY A 277 3.44 -13.86 11.33
C GLY A 277 2.10 -13.41 11.94
N LEU A 278 1.24 -12.83 11.09
CA LEU A 278 -0.09 -12.30 11.41
C LEU A 278 -1.17 -13.12 10.73
#